data_9914f2ca4d9c60b703f7dc5bd70e4f66
#
_entry.id   9914f2ca4d9c60b703f7dc5bd70e4f66
#
_cell.length_a   1.000
_cell.length_b   1.000
_cell.length_c   1.000
_cell.angle_alpha   90.00
_cell.angle_beta   90.00
_cell.angle_gamma   90.00
#
_symmetry.space_group_name_H-M   'P 1'
#
loop_
_entity.id
_entity.type
_entity.pdbx_description
1 polymer ?
#
loop_
_entity_poly.entity_id
_entity_poly.type
_entity_poly.pdbx_seq_one_letter_code
_entity_poly.pdbx_strand_id
1 'polypeptide(L)'
;SAIADPAYTLENGTYTVKLSEATDDTWQAQMAMATNISTEATKNYDFSVILTASVAHSNVTVKLVDSTDDGNFYFEQKGIKLEANEPLCFWKSNMPGIDIANLKLVFDFGRNAAGTDMTIESIVLKDHANDDGTEVPVIDETPEPTWVAVDSKDNLWNGMTYVNKFFYANSDWSPKPNPALVIDGRSYSLSFPEATAEAWQNQFSFE
;
A
#
# COMPACT_ATOMS: atom_id res chain seq x y z
N SER A 1 -12.36 29.09 9.13
CA SER A 1 -13.71 28.78 9.61
C SER A 1 -13.76 27.30 9.91
N ALA A 2 -14.45 26.92 10.98
CA ALA A 2 -14.68 25.51 11.26
C ALA A 2 -15.56 24.96 10.13
N ILE A 3 -15.07 23.94 9.45
CA ILE A 3 -15.85 23.15 8.49
C ILE A 3 -16.84 22.33 9.34
N ALA A 4 -18.10 22.25 8.93
CA ALA A 4 -19.06 21.41 9.62
C ALA A 4 -18.62 19.94 9.53
N ASP A 5 -18.87 19.18 10.61
CA ASP A 5 -18.57 17.74 10.61
C ASP A 5 -19.25 17.07 9.40
N PRO A 6 -18.52 16.22 8.68
CA PRO A 6 -19.07 15.51 7.54
C PRO A 6 -20.27 14.64 7.97
N ALA A 7 -21.34 14.67 7.19
CA ALA A 7 -22.44 13.74 7.38
C ALA A 7 -21.96 12.32 7.05
N TYR A 8 -22.36 11.33 7.85
CA TYR A 8 -22.09 9.94 7.56
C TYR A 8 -23.35 9.09 7.76
N THR A 9 -23.39 7.97 7.06
CA THR A 9 -24.38 6.90 7.24
C THR A 9 -23.67 5.58 7.54
N LEU A 10 -24.34 4.71 8.29
CA LEU A 10 -23.91 3.33 8.50
C LEU A 10 -25.02 2.40 8.11
N GLU A 11 -24.83 1.63 7.05
CA GLU A 11 -25.79 0.67 6.53
C GLU A 11 -25.09 -0.66 6.24
N ASN A 12 -25.60 -1.74 6.82
CA ASN A 12 -25.08 -3.10 6.62
C ASN A 12 -23.55 -3.26 6.85
N GLY A 13 -22.99 -2.50 7.81
CA GLY A 13 -21.56 -2.54 8.12
C GLY A 13 -20.68 -1.64 7.24
N THR A 14 -21.29 -0.92 6.29
CA THR A 14 -20.60 0.04 5.43
C THR A 14 -20.83 1.46 5.92
N TYR A 15 -19.75 2.20 6.14
CA TYR A 15 -19.81 3.63 6.42
C TYR A 15 -19.67 4.42 5.12
N THR A 16 -20.57 5.39 4.92
CA THR A 16 -20.44 6.39 3.84
C THR A 16 -20.30 7.77 4.46
N VAL A 17 -19.19 8.44 4.19
CA VAL A 17 -18.88 9.80 4.70
C VAL A 17 -18.97 10.77 3.54
N LYS A 18 -19.77 11.83 3.69
CA LYS A 18 -20.00 12.83 2.64
C LYS A 18 -19.15 14.06 2.88
N LEU A 19 -18.15 14.27 2.04
CA LEU A 19 -17.26 15.43 2.09
C LEU A 19 -17.80 16.53 1.18
N SER A 20 -18.74 17.34 1.68
CA SER A 20 -19.43 18.37 0.91
C SER A 20 -18.52 19.52 0.47
N GLU A 21 -17.47 19.80 1.23
CA GLU A 21 -16.53 20.88 0.99
C GLU A 21 -15.13 20.34 0.70
N ALA A 22 -14.36 21.06 -0.12
CA ALA A 22 -12.94 20.80 -0.29
C ALA A 22 -12.16 21.27 0.94
N THR A 23 -11.07 20.58 1.25
CA THR A 23 -10.18 20.93 2.37
C THR A 23 -8.73 21.06 1.91
N ASP A 24 -7.93 21.86 2.61
CA ASP A 24 -6.53 22.09 2.28
C ASP A 24 -5.58 21.08 2.95
N ASP A 25 -5.95 20.58 4.12
CA ASP A 25 -5.14 19.65 4.91
C ASP A 25 -5.87 18.32 5.13
N THR A 26 -5.11 17.22 5.22
CA THR A 26 -5.65 15.85 5.35
C THR A 26 -6.50 15.68 6.62
N TRP A 27 -6.09 16.28 7.72
CA TRP A 27 -6.77 16.17 9.03
C TRP A 27 -8.06 16.99 9.14
N GLN A 28 -8.34 17.90 8.19
CA GLN A 28 -9.54 18.76 8.23
C GLN A 28 -10.83 17.98 7.92
N ALA A 29 -10.74 16.81 7.33
CA ALA A 29 -11.86 15.89 7.21
C ALA A 29 -11.43 14.55 7.80
N GLN A 30 -11.82 14.29 9.04
CA GLN A 30 -11.38 13.13 9.79
C GLN A 30 -12.58 12.31 10.27
N MET A 31 -12.50 10.99 10.15
CA MET A 31 -13.39 10.05 10.82
C MET A 31 -12.59 9.23 11.83
N ALA A 32 -13.02 9.26 13.08
CA ALA A 32 -12.41 8.52 14.18
C ALA A 32 -13.41 7.55 14.81
N MET A 33 -13.01 6.28 14.92
CA MET A 33 -13.79 5.22 15.53
C MET A 33 -13.09 4.74 16.80
N ALA A 34 -13.61 5.11 17.96
CA ALA A 34 -13.16 4.56 19.24
C ALA A 34 -13.62 3.10 19.35
N THR A 35 -12.73 2.23 19.82
CA THR A 35 -13.01 0.80 20.01
C THR A 35 -12.69 0.37 21.44
N ASN A 36 -13.13 -0.82 21.81
CA ASN A 36 -12.72 -1.51 23.04
C ASN A 36 -11.64 -2.58 22.76
N ILE A 37 -10.97 -2.49 21.62
CA ILE A 37 -9.93 -3.43 21.20
C ILE A 37 -8.64 -3.03 21.89
N SER A 38 -7.96 -4.02 22.51
CA SER A 38 -6.61 -3.86 23.04
C SER A 38 -5.60 -4.58 22.16
N THR A 39 -4.37 -4.06 22.12
CA THR A 39 -3.22 -4.72 21.52
C THR A 39 -2.12 -4.93 22.54
N GLU A 40 -1.26 -5.93 22.31
CA GLU A 40 -0.20 -6.36 23.21
C GLU A 40 1.14 -6.40 22.48
N ALA A 41 2.21 -5.92 23.11
CA ALA A 41 3.57 -5.92 22.54
C ALA A 41 4.13 -7.33 22.26
N THR A 42 3.53 -8.36 22.83
CA THR A 42 3.95 -9.76 22.66
C THR A 42 3.33 -10.46 21.45
N LYS A 43 2.40 -9.78 20.76
CA LYS A 43 1.65 -10.32 19.63
C LYS A 43 1.93 -9.55 18.35
N ASN A 44 1.62 -10.14 17.22
CA ASN A 44 1.56 -9.47 15.94
C ASN A 44 0.11 -9.44 15.45
N TYR A 45 -0.22 -8.46 14.63
CA TYR A 45 -1.60 -8.27 14.16
C TYR A 45 -1.64 -8.09 12.64
N ASP A 46 -2.76 -8.51 12.07
CA ASP A 46 -3.13 -8.23 10.68
C ASP A 46 -4.25 -7.20 10.67
N PHE A 47 -4.15 -6.22 9.80
CA PHE A 47 -5.15 -5.18 9.61
C PHE A 47 -5.54 -5.06 8.14
N SER A 48 -6.82 -4.91 7.87
CA SER A 48 -7.32 -4.55 6.54
C SER A 48 -8.57 -3.70 6.59
N VAL A 49 -8.79 -2.96 5.51
CA VAL A 49 -10.00 -2.16 5.29
C VAL A 49 -10.21 -1.96 3.80
N ILE A 50 -11.46 -1.97 3.34
CA ILE A 50 -11.81 -1.60 1.97
C ILE A 50 -12.26 -0.15 1.96
N LEU A 51 -11.64 0.65 1.07
CA LEU A 51 -11.91 2.07 0.91
C LEU A 51 -12.32 2.35 -0.54
N THR A 52 -13.37 3.13 -0.72
CA THR A 52 -13.80 3.61 -2.04
C THR A 52 -14.04 5.11 -1.98
N ALA A 53 -13.66 5.85 -3.01
CA ALA A 53 -13.95 7.26 -3.16
C ALA A 53 -14.78 7.50 -4.43
N SER A 54 -15.82 8.33 -4.37
CA SER A 54 -16.62 8.67 -5.57
C SER A 54 -15.84 9.55 -6.56
N VAL A 55 -14.80 10.22 -6.08
CA VAL A 55 -13.87 11.03 -6.89
C VAL A 55 -12.45 10.61 -6.51
N ALA A 56 -11.55 10.50 -7.49
CA ALA A 56 -10.16 10.10 -7.23
C ALA A 56 -9.52 10.94 -6.11
N HIS A 57 -8.89 10.28 -5.16
CA HIS A 57 -8.32 10.89 -3.96
C HIS A 57 -6.94 10.32 -3.64
N SER A 58 -5.92 11.16 -3.56
CA SER A 58 -4.51 10.72 -3.46
C SER A 58 -3.88 10.94 -2.08
N ASN A 59 -4.64 11.35 -1.08
CA ASN A 59 -4.10 11.78 0.22
C ASN A 59 -4.79 11.14 1.43
N VAL A 60 -5.42 9.97 1.26
CA VAL A 60 -6.06 9.28 2.39
C VAL A 60 -4.99 8.79 3.36
N THR A 61 -5.25 8.98 4.65
CA THR A 61 -4.42 8.43 5.73
C THR A 61 -5.26 7.47 6.57
N VAL A 62 -4.68 6.33 6.95
CA VAL A 62 -5.26 5.36 7.87
C VAL A 62 -4.33 5.25 9.08
N LYS A 63 -4.89 5.33 10.29
CA LYS A 63 -4.13 5.24 11.55
C LYS A 63 -4.83 4.31 12.55
N LEU A 64 -4.03 3.56 13.28
CA LEU A 64 -4.41 2.91 14.52
C LEU A 64 -3.64 3.59 15.66
N VAL A 65 -4.33 4.19 16.59
CA VAL A 65 -3.74 4.99 17.67
C VAL A 65 -4.36 4.64 19.02
N ASP A 66 -3.69 5.03 20.09
CA ASP A 66 -4.28 4.99 21.43
C ASP A 66 -5.43 6.00 21.54
N SER A 67 -6.58 5.58 22.05
CA SER A 67 -7.74 6.47 22.19
C SER A 67 -7.53 7.59 23.20
N THR A 68 -6.55 7.47 24.08
CA THR A 68 -6.21 8.44 25.13
C THR A 68 -5.01 9.31 24.81
N ASP A 69 -4.19 8.88 23.85
CA ASP A 69 -2.98 9.60 23.42
C ASP A 69 -2.78 9.47 21.90
N ASP A 70 -3.20 10.47 21.16
CA ASP A 70 -3.07 10.53 19.70
C ASP A 70 -1.60 10.55 19.23
N GLY A 71 -0.65 10.82 20.12
CA GLY A 71 0.78 10.71 19.86
C GLY A 71 1.32 9.28 19.95
N ASN A 72 0.57 8.36 20.56
CA ASN A 72 0.93 6.95 20.66
C ASN A 72 0.34 6.16 19.48
N PHE A 73 1.08 6.11 18.38
CA PHE A 73 0.67 5.43 17.16
C PHE A 73 1.06 3.96 17.21
N TYR A 74 0.08 3.07 17.01
CA TYR A 74 0.36 1.70 16.64
C TYR A 74 0.80 1.60 15.17
N PHE A 75 0.07 2.31 14.30
CA PHE A 75 0.29 2.28 12.87
C PHE A 75 -0.22 3.58 12.22
N GLU A 76 0.50 4.07 11.22
CA GLU A 76 0.06 5.17 10.35
C GLU A 76 0.52 4.92 8.92
N GLN A 77 -0.40 5.02 7.96
CA GLN A 77 -0.11 5.06 6.54
C GLN A 77 -0.71 6.29 5.90
N LYS A 78 0.15 7.13 5.33
CA LYS A 78 -0.22 8.35 4.60
C LYS A 78 -0.17 8.13 3.09
N GLY A 79 -0.91 8.97 2.35
CA GLY A 79 -0.81 9.05 0.90
C GLY A 79 -1.38 7.84 0.17
N ILE A 80 -2.37 7.18 0.75
CA ILE A 80 -3.12 6.12 0.08
C ILE A 80 -3.88 6.77 -1.08
N LYS A 81 -3.76 6.18 -2.26
CA LYS A 81 -4.41 6.66 -3.49
C LYS A 81 -5.62 5.80 -3.80
N LEU A 82 -6.73 6.45 -4.05
CA LEU A 82 -7.98 5.84 -4.48
C LEU A 82 -8.35 6.36 -5.87
N GLU A 83 -8.66 5.47 -6.78
CA GLU A 83 -9.27 5.81 -8.07
C GLU A 83 -10.78 6.02 -7.89
N ALA A 84 -11.40 6.79 -8.76
CA ALA A 84 -12.82 7.11 -8.64
C ALA A 84 -13.71 5.87 -8.81
N ASN A 85 -14.54 5.59 -7.80
CA ASN A 85 -15.47 4.45 -7.74
C ASN A 85 -14.81 3.06 -7.80
N GLU A 86 -13.50 2.99 -7.57
CA GLU A 86 -12.79 1.72 -7.49
C GLU A 86 -12.48 1.41 -6.03
N PRO A 87 -12.94 0.26 -5.48
CA PRO A 87 -12.62 -0.13 -4.12
C PRO A 87 -11.15 -0.53 -4.03
N LEU A 88 -10.47 -0.09 -2.99
CA LEU A 88 -9.10 -0.47 -2.65
C LEU A 88 -9.10 -1.25 -1.33
N CYS A 89 -8.61 -2.48 -1.33
CA CYS A 89 -8.28 -3.17 -0.10
C CYS A 89 -6.91 -2.72 0.40
N PHE A 90 -6.91 -1.88 1.44
CA PHE A 90 -5.69 -1.55 2.16
C PHE A 90 -5.45 -2.60 3.24
N TRP A 91 -4.26 -3.15 3.30
CA TRP A 91 -3.92 -4.18 4.28
C TRP A 91 -2.46 -4.09 4.76
N LYS A 92 -2.24 -4.56 5.98
CA LYS A 92 -0.94 -4.80 6.59
C LYS A 92 -0.99 -6.11 7.32
N SER A 93 0.01 -6.95 7.14
CA SER A 93 0.10 -8.24 7.82
C SER A 93 1.33 -8.30 8.71
N ASN A 94 1.21 -9.08 9.77
CA ASN A 94 2.28 -9.40 10.70
C ASN A 94 2.94 -8.16 11.33
N MET A 95 2.12 -7.15 11.67
CA MET A 95 2.59 -5.94 12.33
C MET A 95 2.96 -6.24 13.80
N PRO A 96 4.19 -5.93 14.24
CA PRO A 96 4.54 -6.04 15.66
C PRO A 96 3.58 -5.23 16.53
N GLY A 97 3.01 -5.84 17.56
CA GLY A 97 2.09 -5.17 18.46
C GLY A 97 2.80 -4.20 19.40
N ILE A 98 2.01 -3.33 19.98
CA ILE A 98 2.36 -2.48 21.13
C ILE A 98 1.24 -2.56 22.15
N ASP A 99 1.52 -2.22 23.41
CA ASP A 99 0.52 -2.25 24.47
C ASP A 99 -0.38 -1.01 24.38
N ILE A 100 -1.61 -1.22 23.90
CA ILE A 100 -2.67 -0.20 23.88
C ILE A 100 -3.93 -0.81 24.48
N ALA A 101 -4.52 -0.15 25.47
CA ALA A 101 -5.72 -0.64 26.12
C ALA A 101 -7.00 -0.44 25.30
N ASN A 102 -7.08 0.67 24.57
CA ASN A 102 -8.22 1.00 23.73
C ASN A 102 -7.74 1.64 22.43
N LEU A 103 -7.79 0.88 21.36
CA LEU A 103 -7.48 1.37 20.03
C LEU A 103 -8.55 2.31 19.50
N LYS A 104 -8.11 3.30 18.73
CA LYS A 104 -8.94 4.16 17.91
C LYS A 104 -8.47 4.01 16.45
N LEU A 105 -9.38 3.71 15.55
CA LEU A 105 -9.14 3.72 14.12
C LEU A 105 -9.48 5.11 13.57
N VAL A 106 -8.56 5.71 12.85
CA VAL A 106 -8.71 7.07 12.32
C VAL A 106 -8.43 7.08 10.83
N PHE A 107 -9.31 7.73 10.09
CA PHE A 107 -9.16 8.04 8.68
C PHE A 107 -9.07 9.56 8.50
N ASP A 108 -8.02 10.04 7.84
CA ASP A 108 -7.95 11.42 7.36
C ASP A 108 -8.28 11.41 5.86
N PHE A 109 -9.34 12.10 5.50
CA PHE A 109 -9.87 12.23 4.14
C PHE A 109 -9.71 13.62 3.55
N GLY A 110 -9.10 14.54 4.26
CA GLY A 110 -8.90 15.90 3.78
C GLY A 110 -7.96 15.98 2.56
N ARG A 111 -7.83 17.16 1.99
CA ARG A 111 -7.34 17.41 0.64
C ARG A 111 -8.22 16.79 -0.45
N ASN A 112 -9.47 16.60 -0.11
CA ASN A 112 -10.52 16.07 -0.99
C ASN A 112 -11.04 17.15 -1.94
N ALA A 113 -11.64 16.71 -3.04
CA ALA A 113 -12.52 17.55 -3.84
C ALA A 113 -13.88 17.72 -3.13
N ALA A 114 -14.55 18.85 -3.29
CA ALA A 114 -15.91 19.04 -2.80
C ALA A 114 -16.87 18.02 -3.45
N GLY A 115 -17.81 17.48 -2.65
CA GLY A 115 -18.78 16.50 -3.10
C GLY A 115 -18.22 15.08 -3.24
N THR A 116 -17.08 14.78 -2.60
CA THR A 116 -16.55 13.41 -2.54
C THR A 116 -17.29 12.61 -1.48
N ASP A 117 -17.81 11.44 -1.86
CA ASP A 117 -18.29 10.43 -0.91
C ASP A 117 -17.19 9.39 -0.68
N MET A 118 -16.89 9.12 0.59
CA MET A 118 -15.95 8.08 1.01
C MET A 118 -16.69 6.90 1.59
N THR A 119 -16.43 5.70 1.09
CA THR A 119 -17.00 4.46 1.62
C THR A 119 -15.93 3.67 2.34
N ILE A 120 -16.26 3.16 3.52
CA ILE A 120 -15.38 2.35 4.37
C ILE A 120 -16.13 1.07 4.71
N GLU A 121 -15.55 -0.08 4.39
CA GLU A 121 -16.16 -1.38 4.65
C GLU A 121 -15.12 -2.45 4.99
N SER A 122 -15.58 -3.60 5.47
CA SER A 122 -14.74 -4.76 5.75
C SER A 122 -13.51 -4.45 6.63
N ILE A 123 -13.72 -3.69 7.72
CA ILE A 123 -12.65 -3.39 8.67
C ILE A 123 -12.31 -4.65 9.47
N VAL A 124 -11.07 -5.12 9.37
CA VAL A 124 -10.57 -6.30 10.10
C VAL A 124 -9.30 -5.93 10.86
N LEU A 125 -9.23 -6.31 12.14
CA LEU A 125 -8.02 -6.36 12.93
C LEU A 125 -8.01 -7.70 13.66
N LYS A 126 -7.01 -8.54 13.42
CA LYS A 126 -6.91 -9.87 14.03
C LYS A 126 -5.50 -10.15 14.55
N ASP A 127 -5.39 -11.02 15.54
CA ASP A 127 -4.12 -11.59 16.00
C ASP A 127 -3.55 -12.49 14.89
N HIS A 128 -2.33 -12.19 14.44
CA HIS A 128 -1.67 -12.91 13.35
C HIS A 128 -1.47 -14.41 13.66
N ALA A 129 -1.25 -14.76 14.93
CA ALA A 129 -1.07 -16.15 15.36
C ALA A 129 -2.36 -16.98 15.31
N ASN A 130 -3.51 -16.32 15.34
CA ASN A 130 -4.83 -16.93 15.29
C ASN A 130 -5.43 -16.84 13.89
N ASP A 131 -4.67 -17.22 12.89
CA ASP A 131 -5.19 -17.33 11.53
C ASP A 131 -6.22 -18.46 11.48
N ASP A 132 -7.49 -18.09 11.64
CA ASP A 132 -8.63 -19.01 11.61
C ASP A 132 -9.09 -19.36 10.20
N GLY A 133 -8.27 -18.99 9.18
CA GLY A 133 -8.61 -19.14 7.78
C GLY A 133 -9.64 -18.12 7.29
N THR A 134 -9.99 -17.11 8.10
CA THR A 134 -10.72 -15.93 7.64
C THR A 134 -9.71 -15.11 6.83
N GLU A 135 -9.65 -15.37 5.55
CA GLU A 135 -8.84 -14.54 4.67
C GLU A 135 -9.32 -13.09 4.76
N VAL A 136 -8.40 -12.18 4.93
CA VAL A 136 -8.64 -10.77 4.64
C VAL A 136 -9.18 -10.75 3.22
N PRO A 137 -10.37 -10.17 2.95
CA PRO A 137 -10.86 -10.10 1.59
C PRO A 137 -9.82 -9.35 0.76
N VAL A 138 -9.00 -10.10 0.07
CA VAL A 138 -8.13 -9.57 -0.97
C VAL A 138 -9.08 -9.29 -2.12
N ILE A 139 -9.55 -8.05 -2.23
CA ILE A 139 -9.98 -7.55 -3.52
C ILE A 139 -8.65 -7.42 -4.27
N ASP A 140 -8.29 -8.46 -4.97
CA ASP A 140 -7.18 -8.43 -5.91
C ASP A 140 -7.64 -7.62 -7.13
N GLU A 141 -7.66 -6.31 -6.93
CA GLU A 141 -7.99 -5.33 -7.97
C GLU A 141 -6.77 -4.86 -8.74
N THR A 142 -5.60 -5.36 -8.45
CA THR A 142 -4.62 -5.43 -9.51
C THR A 142 -5.20 -6.42 -10.52
N PRO A 143 -5.67 -5.96 -11.70
CA PRO A 143 -5.95 -6.91 -12.77
C PRO A 143 -4.68 -7.75 -12.82
N GLU A 144 -4.81 -9.06 -12.64
CA GLU A 144 -3.68 -9.95 -12.84
C GLU A 144 -3.03 -9.44 -14.12
N PRO A 145 -1.73 -9.05 -14.07
CA PRO A 145 -1.11 -8.56 -15.28
C PRO A 145 -1.44 -9.61 -16.30
N THR A 146 -2.19 -9.24 -17.32
CA THR A 146 -2.53 -10.14 -18.42
C THR A 146 -1.20 -10.49 -19.04
N TRP A 147 -0.60 -11.56 -18.54
CA TRP A 147 0.66 -12.10 -19.03
C TRP A 147 0.43 -12.47 -20.47
N VAL A 148 0.82 -11.59 -21.36
CA VAL A 148 0.88 -11.90 -22.77
C VAL A 148 1.86 -13.06 -22.90
N ALA A 149 1.42 -14.17 -23.51
CA ALA A 149 2.32 -15.30 -23.72
C ALA A 149 3.60 -14.80 -24.39
N VAL A 150 4.76 -15.30 -23.94
CA VAL A 150 6.07 -14.84 -24.43
C VAL A 150 6.15 -14.88 -25.96
N ASP A 151 5.46 -15.82 -26.60
CA ASP A 151 5.39 -15.98 -28.05
C ASP A 151 4.24 -15.21 -28.72
N SER A 152 3.46 -14.48 -27.95
CA SER A 152 2.35 -13.70 -28.51
C SER A 152 2.86 -12.61 -29.45
N LYS A 153 2.14 -12.39 -30.54
CA LYS A 153 2.36 -11.23 -31.42
C LYS A 153 2.23 -9.88 -30.72
N ASP A 154 1.51 -9.84 -29.59
CA ASP A 154 1.27 -8.65 -28.79
C ASP A 154 2.40 -8.40 -27.78
N ASN A 155 3.35 -9.35 -27.63
CA ASN A 155 4.57 -9.13 -26.88
C ASN A 155 5.56 -8.33 -27.74
N LEU A 156 5.78 -7.07 -27.42
CA LEU A 156 6.68 -6.18 -28.15
C LEU A 156 8.15 -6.66 -28.15
N TRP A 157 8.50 -7.55 -27.23
CA TRP A 157 9.82 -8.18 -27.15
C TRP A 157 9.92 -9.48 -27.96
N ASN A 158 8.81 -9.95 -28.50
CA ASN A 158 8.80 -11.19 -29.27
C ASN A 158 9.55 -11.01 -30.61
N GLY A 159 10.51 -11.88 -30.86
CA GLY A 159 11.32 -11.84 -32.09
C GLY A 159 12.43 -10.78 -32.11
N MET A 160 12.61 -10.01 -31.05
CA MET A 160 13.73 -9.08 -30.95
C MET A 160 15.05 -9.80 -30.72
N THR A 161 16.12 -9.27 -31.30
CA THR A 161 17.49 -9.64 -30.97
C THR A 161 18.03 -8.67 -29.94
N TYR A 162 18.50 -9.19 -28.81
CA TYR A 162 19.02 -8.37 -27.73
C TYR A 162 20.54 -8.33 -27.79
N VAL A 163 21.07 -7.13 -27.62
CA VAL A 163 22.49 -6.94 -27.30
C VAL A 163 22.58 -6.63 -25.83
N ASN A 164 23.16 -7.57 -25.07
CA ASN A 164 23.30 -7.41 -23.64
C ASN A 164 24.43 -6.43 -23.36
N LYS A 165 24.13 -5.31 -22.71
CA LYS A 165 25.12 -4.45 -22.09
C LYS A 165 25.09 -4.64 -20.60
N PHE A 166 26.26 -4.80 -20.04
CA PHE A 166 26.45 -4.90 -18.62
C PHE A 166 27.50 -3.90 -18.15
N PHE A 167 27.21 -3.15 -17.12
CA PHE A 167 28.11 -2.22 -16.49
C PHE A 167 28.23 -2.55 -15.01
N TYR A 168 29.48 -2.66 -14.53
CA TYR A 168 29.78 -2.92 -13.14
C TYR A 168 30.99 -2.08 -12.70
N ALA A 169 30.80 -1.20 -11.74
CA ALA A 169 31.83 -0.32 -11.22
C ALA A 169 31.69 -0.16 -9.71
N ASN A 170 32.77 0.23 -9.06
CA ASN A 170 32.72 0.67 -7.67
C ASN A 170 32.40 2.18 -7.58
N SER A 171 32.34 2.71 -6.34
CA SER A 171 31.99 4.11 -6.07
C SER A 171 32.95 5.14 -6.66
N ASP A 172 34.15 4.74 -7.01
CA ASP A 172 35.20 5.58 -7.65
C ASP A 172 35.31 5.33 -9.17
N TRP A 173 34.32 4.68 -9.76
CA TRP A 173 34.26 4.35 -11.20
C TRP A 173 35.32 3.38 -11.68
N SER A 174 36.05 2.73 -10.78
CA SER A 174 36.99 1.69 -11.17
C SER A 174 36.25 0.48 -11.75
N PRO A 175 36.70 -0.07 -12.88
CA PRO A 175 36.10 -1.27 -13.43
C PRO A 175 36.20 -2.42 -12.43
N LYS A 176 35.08 -3.11 -12.24
CA LYS A 176 35.02 -4.37 -11.51
C LYS A 176 34.85 -5.53 -12.48
N PRO A 177 35.19 -6.76 -12.07
CA PRO A 177 34.90 -7.92 -12.90
C PRO A 177 33.42 -8.00 -13.22
N ASN A 178 33.08 -8.25 -14.46
CA ASN A 178 31.69 -8.49 -14.84
C ASN A 178 31.15 -9.68 -14.06
N PRO A 179 29.90 -9.61 -13.58
CA PRO A 179 29.27 -10.78 -13.01
C PRO A 179 29.11 -11.86 -14.04
N ALA A 180 29.04 -13.08 -13.56
CA ALA A 180 28.73 -14.21 -14.43
C ALA A 180 27.30 -14.06 -14.94
N LEU A 181 27.16 -13.98 -16.25
CA LEU A 181 25.88 -13.97 -16.93
C LEU A 181 25.64 -15.35 -17.57
N VAL A 182 24.56 -16.00 -17.20
CA VAL A 182 24.08 -17.23 -17.84
C VAL A 182 22.79 -16.91 -18.57
N ILE A 183 22.72 -17.26 -19.84
CA ILE A 183 21.52 -17.13 -20.67
C ILE A 183 21.03 -18.56 -20.97
N ASP A 184 19.81 -18.85 -20.51
CA ASP A 184 19.13 -20.12 -20.79
C ASP A 184 17.77 -19.82 -21.42
N GLY A 185 17.69 -20.07 -22.72
CA GLY A 185 16.53 -19.70 -23.51
C GLY A 185 16.24 -18.19 -23.44
N ARG A 186 15.18 -17.80 -22.74
CA ARG A 186 14.79 -16.39 -22.51
C ARG A 186 15.02 -15.93 -21.07
N SER A 187 15.71 -16.74 -20.29
CA SER A 187 16.04 -16.43 -18.90
C SER A 187 17.48 -15.94 -18.80
N TYR A 188 17.67 -14.92 -17.97
CA TYR A 188 18.97 -14.35 -17.66
C TYR A 188 19.24 -14.52 -16.18
N SER A 189 20.37 -15.13 -15.85
CA SER A 189 20.83 -15.28 -14.46
C SER A 189 22.15 -14.55 -14.30
N LEU A 190 22.20 -13.66 -13.30
CA LEU A 190 23.36 -12.84 -12.99
C LEU A 190 23.85 -13.17 -11.58
N SER A 191 25.13 -13.47 -11.44
CA SER A 191 25.77 -13.68 -10.16
C SER A 191 26.79 -12.55 -9.90
N PHE A 192 26.54 -11.76 -8.87
CA PHE A 192 27.39 -10.63 -8.51
C PHE A 192 28.50 -11.09 -7.57
N PRO A 193 29.78 -10.94 -7.93
CA PRO A 193 30.89 -11.44 -7.11
C PRO A 193 31.13 -10.60 -5.83
N GLU A 194 30.67 -9.34 -5.83
CA GLU A 194 30.87 -8.41 -4.73
C GLU A 194 29.61 -7.56 -4.49
N ALA A 195 29.40 -7.16 -3.24
CA ALA A 195 28.39 -6.18 -2.91
C ALA A 195 28.78 -4.78 -3.41
N THR A 196 27.81 -3.98 -3.81
CA THR A 196 27.96 -2.58 -4.18
C THR A 196 27.20 -1.66 -3.24
N ALA A 197 27.68 -0.43 -3.04
CA ALA A 197 27.04 0.53 -2.16
C ALA A 197 25.84 1.21 -2.82
N GLU A 198 25.89 1.39 -4.15
CA GLU A 198 24.91 2.15 -4.90
C GLU A 198 24.25 1.28 -5.97
N ALA A 199 22.94 1.47 -6.17
CA ALA A 199 22.17 0.68 -7.13
C ALA A 199 22.68 0.81 -8.58
N TRP A 200 23.19 1.99 -8.97
CA TRP A 200 23.71 2.24 -10.31
C TRP A 200 25.04 1.51 -10.61
N GLN A 201 25.71 0.98 -9.59
CA GLN A 201 26.95 0.24 -9.76
C GLN A 201 26.74 -1.18 -10.34
N ASN A 202 25.49 -1.64 -10.36
CA ASN A 202 25.09 -2.88 -10.99
C ASN A 202 23.93 -2.59 -11.96
N GLN A 203 24.23 -2.54 -13.24
CA GLN A 203 23.24 -2.27 -14.27
C GLN A 203 23.24 -3.38 -15.32
N PHE A 204 22.06 -3.81 -15.71
CA PHE A 204 21.86 -4.71 -16.82
C PHE A 204 20.94 -4.01 -17.83
N SER A 205 21.40 -3.89 -19.07
CA SER A 205 20.69 -3.14 -20.11
C SER A 205 20.53 -4.00 -21.35
N PHE A 206 19.40 -3.88 -22.01
CA PHE A 206 19.14 -4.38 -23.36
C PHE A 206 19.20 -3.21 -24.33
N GLU A 207 19.84 -3.42 -25.49
CA GLU A 207 19.86 -2.47 -26.61
C GLU A 207 19.15 -3.02 -27.82
#